data_d50c21586fc08831adb943ad1fd25c02
#
_entry.id   d50c21586fc08831adb943ad1fd25c02
#
_cell.length_a   1.000
_cell.length_b   1.000
_cell.length_c   1.000
_cell.angle_alpha   90.00
_cell.angle_beta   90.00
_cell.angle_gamma   90.00
#
_symmetry.space_group_name_H-M   'P 1'
#
loop_
_entity.id
_entity.type
_entity.pdbx_description
1 polymer ?
#
loop_
_entity_poly.entity_id
_entity_poly.type
_entity_poly.pdbx_seq_one_letter_code
_entity_poly.pdbx_strand_id
1 'polypeptide(L)'
;MSRRLLQLVIPVTPERRMFRIHDPAVDPDAPGGPLPPVGALISTNREQLWVGSLQEDIDVRLVLEEWDSAPPPCSDAWDEEAKASIYLRGQLSINMGLAGSAVRGLRLGGGVGDYSVRVYAGNRDQVTRRYAALFDRHRNPLSDEFQQEKKTLEGLERYLVQLWRESLAAPGYGPVAVVAA
;
A
#
# COMPACT_ATOMS: atom_id res chain seq x y z
N MET A 1 10.36 21.70 7.06
CA MET A 1 9.82 20.57 7.84
C MET A 1 8.65 20.00 7.07
N SER A 2 8.64 18.70 6.79
CA SER A 2 7.50 18.03 6.14
C SER A 2 6.29 18.01 7.07
N ARG A 3 5.12 18.24 6.51
CA ARG A 3 3.85 18.27 7.23
C ARG A 3 2.91 17.20 6.67
N ARG A 4 2.30 16.40 7.56
CA ARG A 4 1.28 15.46 7.17
C ARG A 4 -0.03 16.19 6.82
N LEU A 5 -0.53 15.95 5.61
CA LEU A 5 -1.75 16.54 5.07
C LEU A 5 -2.97 15.70 5.43
N LEU A 6 -2.81 14.36 5.41
CA LEU A 6 -3.88 13.39 5.67
C LEU A 6 -3.32 12.19 6.42
N GLN A 7 -4.14 11.62 7.29
CA GLN A 7 -3.95 10.26 7.82
C GLN A 7 -5.28 9.53 7.84
N LEU A 8 -5.28 8.31 7.32
CA LEU A 8 -6.42 7.41 7.35
C LEU A 8 -5.96 6.07 7.94
N VAL A 9 -6.76 5.52 8.85
CA VAL A 9 -6.53 4.19 9.45
C VAL A 9 -7.73 3.33 9.14
N ILE A 10 -7.52 2.23 8.43
CA ILE A 10 -8.60 1.35 7.96
C ILE A 10 -8.20 -0.12 8.05
N PRO A 11 -9.17 -1.01 8.26
CA PRO A 11 -9.00 -2.42 7.97
C PRO A 11 -9.02 -2.65 6.45
N VAL A 12 -8.19 -3.55 5.98
CA VAL A 12 -8.16 -4.01 4.58
C VAL A 12 -8.09 -5.52 4.57
N THR A 13 -8.97 -6.18 3.82
CA THR A 13 -8.90 -7.63 3.62
C THR A 13 -8.05 -7.90 2.37
N PRO A 14 -6.87 -8.50 2.49
CA PRO A 14 -6.07 -8.87 1.33
C PRO A 14 -6.76 -9.98 0.54
N GLU A 15 -7.09 -9.76 -0.72
CA GLU A 15 -7.55 -10.81 -1.60
C GLU A 15 -6.39 -11.37 -2.40
N ARG A 16 -6.28 -12.69 -2.49
CA ARG A 16 -5.15 -13.37 -3.13
C ARG A 16 -3.79 -12.86 -2.60
N ARG A 17 -3.75 -12.58 -1.32
CA ARG A 17 -2.58 -12.07 -0.59
C ARG A 17 -2.11 -10.70 -1.05
N MET A 18 -3.03 -9.83 -1.47
CA MET A 18 -2.68 -8.47 -1.89
C MET A 18 -3.87 -7.52 -1.81
N PHE A 19 -3.58 -6.24 -1.78
CA PHE A 19 -4.52 -5.17 -2.05
C PHE A 19 -3.88 -4.13 -2.96
N ARG A 20 -4.70 -3.31 -3.60
CA ARG A 20 -4.24 -2.37 -4.63
C ARG A 20 -4.54 -0.93 -4.25
N ILE A 21 -3.56 -0.06 -4.42
CA ILE A 21 -3.69 1.39 -4.33
C ILE A 21 -3.56 1.95 -5.76
N HIS A 22 -4.54 2.73 -6.21
CA HIS A 22 -4.58 3.23 -7.58
C HIS A 22 -5.41 4.52 -7.68
N ASP A 23 -5.27 5.23 -8.79
CA ASP A 23 -6.19 6.30 -9.16
C ASP A 23 -7.54 5.70 -9.59
N PRO A 24 -8.69 6.23 -9.12
CA PRO A 24 -10.01 5.70 -9.49
C PRO A 24 -10.34 5.84 -10.98
N ALA A 25 -9.63 6.70 -11.72
CA ALA A 25 -9.80 6.85 -13.17
C ALA A 25 -9.05 5.78 -13.97
N VAL A 26 -8.23 4.95 -13.32
CA VAL A 26 -7.60 3.79 -13.96
C VAL A 26 -8.65 2.71 -14.14
N ASP A 27 -8.80 2.22 -15.36
CA ASP A 27 -9.66 1.08 -15.65
C ASP A 27 -9.26 -0.12 -14.77
N PRO A 28 -10.17 -0.65 -13.94
CA PRO A 28 -9.86 -1.80 -13.10
C PRO A 28 -9.50 -3.05 -13.91
N ASP A 29 -9.98 -3.15 -15.15
CA ASP A 29 -9.73 -4.25 -16.08
C ASP A 29 -8.53 -3.98 -17.01
N ALA A 30 -7.96 -2.76 -16.95
CA ALA A 30 -6.72 -2.50 -17.69
C ALA A 30 -5.66 -3.53 -17.28
N PRO A 31 -4.89 -4.08 -18.25
CA PRO A 31 -3.81 -4.99 -17.92
C PRO A 31 -2.89 -4.32 -16.90
N GLY A 32 -3.06 -4.71 -15.65
CA GLY A 32 -2.24 -4.24 -14.54
C GLY A 32 -0.79 -4.60 -14.79
N GLY A 33 0.11 -3.89 -14.14
CA GLY A 33 1.50 -4.30 -14.08
C GLY A 33 1.65 -5.69 -13.44
N PRO A 34 2.86 -6.22 -13.37
CA PRO A 34 3.09 -7.53 -12.79
C PRO A 34 2.57 -7.56 -11.35
N LEU A 35 1.80 -8.59 -11.05
CA LEU A 35 1.40 -8.87 -9.67
C LEU A 35 2.66 -9.09 -8.82
N PRO A 36 2.63 -8.75 -7.52
CA PRO A 36 3.77 -9.00 -6.65
C PRO A 36 4.13 -10.49 -6.70
N PRO A 37 5.41 -10.84 -6.89
CA PRO A 37 5.85 -12.21 -6.63
C PRO A 37 5.43 -12.63 -5.22
N VAL A 38 5.20 -13.93 -5.01
CA VAL A 38 4.86 -14.46 -3.68
C VAL A 38 5.91 -14.01 -2.67
N GLY A 39 5.46 -13.38 -1.59
CA GLY A 39 6.33 -12.86 -0.53
C GLY A 39 6.84 -11.44 -0.76
N ALA A 40 6.80 -10.88 -1.97
CA ALA A 40 7.19 -9.50 -2.19
C ALA A 40 6.26 -8.52 -1.48
N LEU A 41 6.83 -7.45 -0.92
CA LEU A 41 6.05 -6.42 -0.24
C LEU A 41 5.25 -5.57 -1.22
N ILE A 42 5.84 -5.19 -2.35
CA ILE A 42 5.17 -4.36 -3.36
C ILE A 42 5.48 -4.82 -4.78
N SER A 43 4.59 -4.45 -5.70
CA SER A 43 4.84 -4.38 -7.13
C SER A 43 4.10 -3.16 -7.68
N THR A 44 4.60 -2.55 -8.74
CA THR A 44 3.99 -1.36 -9.32
C THR A 44 4.16 -1.32 -10.83
N ASN A 45 3.15 -0.78 -11.49
CA ASN A 45 3.31 -0.06 -12.74
C ASN A 45 3.10 1.44 -12.42
N ARG A 46 3.29 2.30 -13.37
CA ARG A 46 3.21 3.75 -13.11
C ARG A 46 1.87 4.22 -12.48
N GLU A 47 0.77 3.49 -12.67
CA GLU A 47 -0.59 3.94 -12.28
C GLU A 47 -1.19 3.13 -11.11
N GLN A 48 -0.55 2.04 -10.71
CA GLN A 48 -1.06 1.13 -9.70
C GLN A 48 0.08 0.63 -8.81
N LEU A 49 -0.19 0.55 -7.52
CA LEU A 49 0.68 -0.05 -6.52
C LEU A 49 -0.05 -1.24 -5.89
N TRP A 50 0.51 -2.41 -6.07
CA TRP A 50 0.09 -3.60 -5.36
C TRP A 50 0.91 -3.77 -4.09
N VAL A 51 0.23 -4.02 -2.99
CA VAL A 51 0.85 -4.30 -1.69
C VAL A 51 0.56 -5.75 -1.34
N GLY A 52 1.62 -6.50 -1.10
CA GLY A 52 1.57 -7.93 -0.80
C GLY A 52 1.38 -8.21 0.69
N SER A 53 0.52 -9.18 1.00
CA SER A 53 0.38 -9.83 2.29
C SER A 53 0.86 -11.29 2.19
N LEU A 54 1.06 -11.97 3.31
CA LEU A 54 1.38 -13.40 3.31
C LEU A 54 0.15 -14.28 3.59
N GLN A 55 -0.98 -13.68 3.88
CA GLN A 55 -2.27 -14.32 4.12
C GLN A 55 -3.39 -13.57 3.38
N GLU A 56 -4.61 -14.12 3.30
CA GLU A 56 -5.69 -13.58 2.49
C GLU A 56 -7.04 -13.41 3.20
N ASP A 57 -7.20 -13.98 4.39
CA ASP A 57 -8.51 -14.07 5.04
C ASP A 57 -8.63 -13.27 6.34
N ILE A 58 -7.60 -12.51 6.70
CA ILE A 58 -7.53 -11.76 7.95
C ILE A 58 -7.32 -10.29 7.62
N ASP A 59 -8.15 -9.45 8.19
CA ASP A 59 -8.01 -8.01 8.01
C ASP A 59 -6.66 -7.51 8.53
N VAL A 60 -5.95 -6.79 7.69
CA VAL A 60 -4.74 -6.08 8.04
C VAL A 60 -5.06 -4.64 8.45
N ARG A 61 -4.23 -4.06 9.29
CA ARG A 61 -4.33 -2.65 9.64
C ARG A 61 -3.50 -1.82 8.66
N LEU A 62 -4.16 -1.01 7.84
CA LEU A 62 -3.51 -0.06 6.95
C LEU A 62 -3.59 1.36 7.52
N VAL A 63 -2.43 2.00 7.64
CA VAL A 63 -2.30 3.44 7.87
C VAL A 63 -1.83 4.06 6.55
N LEU A 64 -2.64 4.94 5.99
CA LEU A 64 -2.32 5.73 4.80
C LEU A 64 -2.04 7.17 5.23
N GLU A 65 -0.91 7.72 4.82
CA GLU A 65 -0.54 9.10 5.09
C GLU A 65 -0.19 9.83 3.80
N GLU A 66 -0.75 11.02 3.63
CA GLU A 66 -0.30 11.98 2.62
C GLU A 66 0.53 13.08 3.29
N TRP A 67 1.64 13.44 2.66
CA TRP A 67 2.57 14.45 3.13
C TRP A 67 2.81 15.51 2.05
N ASP A 68 3.11 16.76 2.45
CA ASP A 68 3.46 17.85 1.52
C ASP A 68 4.85 17.72 0.91
N SER A 69 5.72 16.95 1.53
CA SER A 69 7.08 16.64 1.10
C SER A 69 7.56 15.34 1.77
N ALA A 70 8.71 14.83 1.37
CA ALA A 70 9.25 13.58 1.91
C ALA A 70 9.22 13.56 3.46
N PRO A 71 8.48 12.61 4.07
CA PRO A 71 8.42 12.51 5.53
C PRO A 71 9.75 12.00 6.08
N PRO A 72 10.05 12.30 7.36
CA PRO A 72 11.17 11.66 8.02
C PRO A 72 11.02 10.13 8.01
N PRO A 73 12.11 9.38 8.09
CA PRO A 73 12.03 7.94 8.30
C PRO A 73 11.15 7.61 9.51
N CYS A 74 10.34 6.56 9.40
CA CYS A 74 9.54 6.10 10.52
C CYS A 74 10.45 5.56 11.63
N SER A 75 10.21 6.00 12.88
CA SER A 75 10.98 5.55 14.05
C SER A 75 10.49 4.24 14.63
N ASP A 76 9.29 3.80 14.23
CA ASP A 76 8.69 2.56 14.70
C ASP A 76 9.43 1.34 14.15
N ALA A 77 9.41 0.25 14.90
CA ALA A 77 9.95 -1.03 14.44
C ALA A 77 9.02 -1.63 13.36
N TRP A 78 9.54 -1.66 12.14
CA TRP A 78 8.93 -2.31 10.99
C TRP A 78 9.85 -3.44 10.51
N ASP A 79 9.26 -4.53 10.02
CA ASP A 79 10.02 -5.69 9.56
C ASP A 79 10.55 -5.49 8.13
N GLU A 80 9.79 -4.75 7.31
CA GLU A 80 10.11 -4.55 5.89
C GLU A 80 9.82 -3.10 5.47
N GLU A 81 10.60 -2.61 4.51
CA GLU A 81 10.40 -1.31 3.84
C GLU A 81 10.58 -1.48 2.33
N ALA A 82 9.71 -0.84 1.56
CA ALA A 82 9.85 -0.72 0.11
C ALA A 82 9.48 0.68 -0.38
N LYS A 83 10.02 1.06 -1.54
CA LYS A 83 9.78 2.36 -2.17
C LYS A 83 9.31 2.20 -3.59
N ALA A 84 8.44 3.08 -4.03
CA ALA A 84 7.91 3.12 -5.38
C ALA A 84 7.59 4.56 -5.81
N SER A 85 7.24 4.74 -7.07
CA SER A 85 6.59 5.94 -7.58
C SER A 85 5.31 5.54 -8.31
N ILE A 86 4.27 6.38 -8.17
CA ILE A 86 2.96 6.15 -8.80
C ILE A 86 2.37 7.48 -9.27
N TYR A 87 1.74 7.48 -10.44
CA TYR A 87 1.05 8.65 -10.95
C TYR A 87 -0.41 8.66 -10.51
N LEU A 88 -0.86 9.76 -9.90
CA LEU A 88 -2.23 9.96 -9.45
C LEU A 88 -2.81 11.26 -10.02
N ARG A 89 -4.09 11.23 -10.36
CA ARG A 89 -4.83 12.39 -10.89
C ARG A 89 -5.53 13.18 -9.78
N GLY A 90 -4.93 13.18 -8.58
CA GLY A 90 -5.43 13.91 -7.40
C GLY A 90 -6.45 13.13 -6.58
N GLN A 91 -6.66 11.87 -6.88
CA GLN A 91 -7.50 10.95 -6.12
C GLN A 91 -6.82 9.58 -5.94
N LEU A 92 -7.26 8.87 -4.92
CA LEU A 92 -6.75 7.54 -4.59
C LEU A 92 -7.90 6.62 -4.19
N SER A 93 -7.84 5.38 -4.65
CA SER A 93 -8.71 4.28 -4.21
C SER A 93 -7.86 3.12 -3.69
N ILE A 94 -8.42 2.39 -2.73
CA ILE A 94 -7.84 1.15 -2.20
C ILE A 94 -8.82 0.02 -2.50
N ASN A 95 -8.41 -0.91 -3.34
CA ASN A 95 -9.20 -2.03 -3.79
C ASN A 95 -8.71 -3.35 -3.17
N MET A 96 -9.67 -4.15 -2.72
CA MET A 96 -9.48 -5.45 -2.08
C MET A 96 -9.94 -6.61 -3.01
N GLY A 97 -9.97 -6.39 -4.32
CA GLY A 97 -10.44 -7.38 -5.29
C GLY A 97 -11.96 -7.55 -5.26
N LEU A 98 -12.45 -8.80 -5.15
CA LEU A 98 -13.88 -9.12 -5.11
C LEU A 98 -14.57 -8.58 -3.85
N ALA A 99 -13.84 -8.39 -2.75
CA ALA A 99 -14.37 -7.76 -1.54
C ALA A 99 -14.69 -6.26 -1.74
N GLY A 100 -14.32 -5.70 -2.90
CA GLY A 100 -14.63 -4.32 -3.27
C GLY A 100 -13.54 -3.33 -2.90
N SER A 101 -13.92 -2.11 -2.55
CA SER A 101 -12.97 -1.04 -2.22
C SER A 101 -13.11 -0.63 -0.77
N ALA A 102 -12.01 -0.64 -0.02
CA ALA A 102 -11.94 -0.08 1.32
C ALA A 102 -12.01 1.45 1.29
N VAL A 103 -11.48 2.08 0.22
CA VAL A 103 -11.53 3.52 -0.02
C VAL A 103 -11.82 3.77 -1.49
N ARG A 104 -12.69 4.76 -1.78
CA ARG A 104 -13.02 5.18 -3.14
C ARG A 104 -12.85 6.68 -3.29
N GLY A 105 -12.00 7.09 -4.25
CA GLY A 105 -11.88 8.47 -4.66
C GLY A 105 -11.45 9.42 -3.55
N LEU A 106 -10.59 8.99 -2.63
CA LEU A 106 -10.02 9.86 -1.60
C LEU A 106 -9.25 11.00 -2.28
N ARG A 107 -9.68 12.22 -2.03
CA ARG A 107 -9.03 13.40 -2.62
C ARG A 107 -7.70 13.67 -1.93
N LEU A 108 -6.65 13.87 -2.74
CA LEU A 108 -5.30 14.18 -2.28
C LEU A 108 -5.05 15.70 -2.32
N GLY A 109 -4.42 16.22 -1.28
CA GLY A 109 -4.05 17.63 -1.16
C GLY A 109 -2.93 18.05 -2.12
N GLY A 110 -2.04 17.12 -2.49
CA GLY A 110 -0.98 17.34 -3.48
C GLY A 110 -1.46 17.46 -4.91
N GLY A 111 -2.72 17.08 -5.21
CA GLY A 111 -3.30 17.16 -6.55
C GLY A 111 -2.73 16.18 -7.55
N VAL A 112 -2.72 16.55 -8.84
CA VAL A 112 -2.27 15.69 -9.94
C VAL A 112 -0.74 15.63 -10.01
N GLY A 113 -0.15 14.44 -10.16
CA GLY A 113 1.29 14.30 -10.37
C GLY A 113 1.85 12.93 -10.03
N ASP A 114 3.16 12.81 -10.16
CA ASP A 114 3.91 11.66 -9.67
C ASP A 114 4.09 11.78 -8.15
N TYR A 115 3.81 10.68 -7.47
CA TYR A 115 3.95 10.56 -6.02
C TYR A 115 5.03 9.54 -5.70
N SER A 116 5.98 9.93 -4.88
CA SER A 116 6.83 8.97 -4.20
C SER A 116 6.02 8.26 -3.12
N VAL A 117 6.19 6.95 -3.02
CA VAL A 117 5.52 6.11 -2.04
C VAL A 117 6.56 5.33 -1.24
N ARG A 118 6.34 5.28 0.06
CA ARG A 118 7.09 4.43 0.98
C ARG A 118 6.11 3.52 1.71
N VAL A 119 6.38 2.23 1.64
CA VAL A 119 5.55 1.20 2.27
C VAL A 119 6.37 0.49 3.34
N TYR A 120 5.83 0.45 4.54
CA TYR A 120 6.35 -0.34 5.64
C TYR A 120 5.37 -1.46 5.96
N ALA A 121 5.88 -2.63 6.32
CA ALA A 121 5.07 -3.75 6.80
C ALA A 121 5.62 -4.32 8.10
N GLY A 122 4.73 -4.77 8.95
CA GLY A 122 5.07 -5.41 10.21
C GLY A 122 4.19 -6.61 10.51
N ASN A 123 4.77 -7.62 11.15
CA ASN A 123 4.14 -8.84 11.63
C ASN A 123 3.63 -9.80 10.52
N ARG A 124 4.02 -9.64 9.25
CA ARG A 124 3.57 -10.50 8.13
C ARG A 124 3.81 -11.98 8.43
N ASP A 125 5.06 -12.35 8.70
CA ASP A 125 5.45 -13.73 9.01
C ASP A 125 4.83 -14.24 10.32
N GLN A 126 4.72 -13.39 11.32
CA GLN A 126 4.15 -13.77 12.61
C GLN A 126 2.67 -14.14 12.46
N VAL A 127 1.89 -13.31 11.77
CA VAL A 127 0.46 -13.56 11.54
C VAL A 127 0.27 -14.81 10.71
N THR A 128 1.04 -14.98 9.63
CA THR A 128 0.97 -16.18 8.77
C THR A 128 1.24 -17.45 9.53
N ARG A 129 2.29 -17.48 10.36
CA ARG A 129 2.59 -18.66 11.21
C ARG A 129 1.49 -18.93 12.23
N ARG A 130 0.97 -17.89 12.88
CA ARG A 130 -0.13 -18.04 13.86
C ARG A 130 -1.40 -18.54 13.19
N TYR A 131 -1.71 -18.02 11.99
CA TYR A 131 -2.88 -18.45 11.22
C TYR A 131 -2.75 -19.92 10.77
N ALA A 132 -1.59 -20.33 10.26
CA ALA A 132 -1.34 -21.72 9.93
C ALA A 132 -1.52 -22.66 11.15
N ALA A 133 -1.04 -22.26 12.33
CA ALA A 133 -1.19 -23.03 13.55
C ALA A 133 -2.67 -23.19 14.00
N LEU A 134 -3.59 -22.34 13.56
CA LEU A 134 -5.02 -22.53 13.81
C LEU A 134 -5.56 -23.76 13.06
N PHE A 135 -5.12 -23.99 11.81
CA PHE A 135 -5.53 -25.16 11.04
C PHE A 135 -4.99 -26.47 11.64
N ASP A 136 -3.79 -26.43 12.20
CA ASP A 136 -3.23 -27.60 12.91
C ASP A 136 -4.00 -27.93 14.18
N ARG A 137 -4.54 -26.92 14.87
CA ARG A 137 -5.26 -27.06 16.14
C ARG A 137 -6.72 -27.40 15.94
N HIS A 138 -7.36 -26.76 14.96
CA HIS A 138 -8.78 -26.90 14.69
C HIS A 138 -9.01 -27.66 13.38
N ARG A 139 -9.64 -28.82 13.46
CA ARG A 139 -9.96 -29.64 12.27
C ARG A 139 -11.04 -29.02 11.39
N ASN A 140 -11.87 -28.14 11.96
CA ASN A 140 -12.96 -27.48 11.28
C ASN A 140 -12.75 -25.96 11.27
N PRO A 141 -12.36 -25.34 10.14
CA PRO A 141 -12.18 -23.90 10.06
C PRO A 141 -13.50 -23.11 10.16
N LEU A 142 -14.66 -23.77 10.12
CA LEU A 142 -15.96 -23.14 10.31
C LEU A 142 -16.47 -23.22 11.75
N SER A 143 -15.69 -23.81 12.68
CA SER A 143 -16.09 -23.86 14.08
C SER A 143 -15.98 -22.48 14.74
N ASP A 144 -16.84 -22.24 15.74
CA ASP A 144 -16.85 -20.97 16.47
C ASP A 144 -15.50 -20.67 17.14
N GLU A 145 -14.84 -21.71 17.66
CA GLU A 145 -13.51 -21.58 18.29
C GLU A 145 -12.46 -21.12 17.29
N PHE A 146 -12.42 -21.74 16.09
CA PHE A 146 -11.52 -21.30 15.03
C PHE A 146 -11.78 -19.86 14.65
N GLN A 147 -13.03 -19.46 14.45
CA GLN A 147 -13.40 -18.12 14.04
C GLN A 147 -13.08 -17.07 15.14
N GLN A 148 -13.27 -17.43 16.41
CA GLN A 148 -12.89 -16.55 17.52
C GLN A 148 -11.37 -16.35 17.60
N GLU A 149 -10.58 -17.43 17.50
CA GLU A 149 -9.13 -17.31 17.49
C GLU A 149 -8.61 -16.54 16.27
N LYS A 150 -9.20 -16.79 15.08
CA LYS A 150 -8.89 -16.03 13.85
C LYS A 150 -9.07 -14.53 14.05
N LYS A 151 -10.16 -14.08 14.67
CA LYS A 151 -10.42 -12.67 14.97
C LYS A 151 -9.34 -12.03 15.83
N THR A 152 -8.66 -12.78 16.68
CA THR A 152 -7.55 -12.24 17.49
C THR A 152 -6.32 -11.86 16.66
N LEU A 153 -6.27 -12.29 15.39
CA LEU A 153 -5.19 -11.96 14.47
C LEU A 153 -5.48 -10.70 13.64
N GLU A 154 -6.74 -10.25 13.58
CA GLU A 154 -7.14 -9.07 12.82
C GLU A 154 -6.35 -7.83 13.27
N GLY A 155 -5.81 -7.08 12.29
CA GLY A 155 -5.03 -5.88 12.52
C GLY A 155 -3.63 -6.08 13.13
N LEU A 156 -3.20 -7.32 13.42
CA LEU A 156 -1.83 -7.58 13.87
C LEU A 156 -0.83 -7.44 12.73
N GLU A 157 -1.17 -7.93 11.53
CA GLU A 157 -0.43 -7.59 10.32
C GLU A 157 -0.75 -6.13 9.98
N ARG A 158 0.28 -5.31 9.84
CA ARG A 158 0.11 -3.86 9.73
C ARG A 158 0.97 -3.28 8.62
N TYR A 159 0.44 -2.24 8.00
CA TYR A 159 1.09 -1.47 6.94
C TYR A 159 1.03 0.02 7.23
N LEU A 160 2.10 0.72 6.90
CA LEU A 160 2.12 2.18 6.79
C LEU A 160 2.50 2.53 5.35
N VAL A 161 1.62 3.23 4.67
CA VAL A 161 1.85 3.76 3.33
C VAL A 161 1.93 5.27 3.41
N GLN A 162 3.09 5.81 3.12
CA GLN A 162 3.35 7.25 3.08
C GLN A 162 3.49 7.68 1.62
N LEU A 163 2.71 8.68 1.20
CA LEU A 163 2.84 9.28 -0.12
C LEU A 163 3.10 10.78 -0.01
N TRP A 164 3.90 11.26 -0.91
CA TRP A 164 4.11 12.69 -1.11
C TRP A 164 4.34 12.98 -2.59
N ARG A 165 3.77 14.09 -3.05
CA ARG A 165 3.96 14.48 -4.44
C ARG A 165 5.41 14.86 -4.69
N GLU A 166 5.98 14.34 -5.77
CA GLU A 166 7.30 14.76 -6.21
C GLU A 166 7.22 16.22 -6.70
N SER A 167 8.12 17.05 -6.21
CA SER A 167 8.29 18.38 -6.77
C SER A 167 8.70 18.21 -8.23
N LEU A 168 8.00 18.87 -9.15
CA LEU A 168 8.51 19.00 -10.52
C LEU A 168 9.92 19.58 -10.38
N ALA A 169 10.93 18.78 -10.68
CA ALA A 169 12.26 19.31 -10.88
C ALA A 169 12.12 20.43 -11.92
N ALA A 170 12.43 21.64 -11.55
CA ALA A 170 12.41 22.74 -12.52
C ALA A 170 13.22 22.26 -13.73
N PRO A 171 12.68 22.33 -14.97
CA PRO A 171 13.44 21.94 -16.13
C PRO A 171 14.75 22.70 -16.07
N GLY A 172 15.84 21.97 -15.83
CA GLY A 172 17.17 22.57 -15.82
C GLY A 172 17.43 23.12 -17.22
N TYR A 173 17.28 24.41 -17.37
CA TYR A 173 17.84 25.14 -18.50
C TYR A 173 19.38 25.05 -18.33
N GLY A 174 19.94 23.95 -18.80
CA GLY A 174 21.37 23.88 -18.99
C GLY A 174 21.77 25.01 -19.99
N PRO A 175 22.87 25.72 -19.74
CA PRO A 175 23.31 26.74 -20.66
C PRO A 175 23.53 26.11 -22.03
N VAL A 176 22.83 26.62 -23.04
CA VAL A 176 23.05 26.27 -24.45
C VAL A 176 24.49 26.68 -24.74
N ALA A 177 25.37 25.69 -24.95
CA ALA A 177 26.72 25.95 -25.41
C ALA A 177 26.60 26.54 -26.84
N VAL A 178 26.82 27.85 -26.95
CA VAL A 178 27.01 28.51 -28.24
C VAL A 178 28.37 28.05 -28.77
N VAL A 179 28.37 27.14 -29.73
CA VAL A 179 29.55 26.80 -30.53
C VAL A 179 29.70 27.94 -31.53
N ALA A 180 30.69 28.82 -31.29
CA ALA A 180 31.09 29.80 -32.29
C ALA A 180 31.84 29.10 -33.44
N ALA A 181 31.42 29.43 -34.65
CA ALA A 181 32.04 29.00 -35.93
C ALA A 181 33.41 29.65 -36.14
#